data_caed7745e0f36089ffce3c99e0c70dee
#
_entry.id   caed7745e0f36089ffce3c99e0c70dee
#
_cell.length_a   1.000
_cell.length_b   1.000
_cell.length_c   1.000
_cell.angle_alpha   90.00
_cell.angle_beta   90.00
_cell.angle_gamma   90.00
#
_symmetry.space_group_name_H-M   'P 1'
#
loop_
_entity.id
_entity.type
_entity.pdbx_description
1 polymer ?
#
loop_
_entity_poly.entity_id
_entity_poly.type
_entity_poly.pdbx_seq_one_letter_code
_entity_poly.pdbx_strand_id
1 'polypeptide(L)'
;MKPLLEIRNLTKFYNKNDKLPAVCDISLVINKNSSLALIGESGCGKTTLAKIIMGLEKPTKGEVVFNGSNIAKMKESQLRPLRRDVQMIFQYSKSVFNPSYTVGDSIREVLLAHEKLSHEECQRRLDEIFEVVKLPNSFQKKYVSQLSGGQCQRANIARSLILKPKLLICDEPVASLDYAIRHRVLELLQEIRQTTDVTYLLITHDLSNVKDLCQNVAIMYKGNIVELAKVETDLDRVVKHPYSIDLFKSIPCADPRKRSFINEPTMEYEYTGETLEGCVYKNRCTKSEAICDHNKPLLRETEHKHFIACNKFNS
;
A
#
# COMPACT_ATOMS: atom_id res chain seq x y z
N MET A 1 -8.36 -14.23 -14.59
CA MET A 1 -7.04 -14.28 -13.89
C MET A 1 -7.24 -14.92 -12.54
N LYS A 2 -6.25 -15.68 -12.04
CA LYS A 2 -6.35 -16.32 -10.72
C LYS A 2 -5.97 -15.31 -9.61
N PRO A 3 -6.78 -15.11 -8.56
CA PRO A 3 -6.44 -14.19 -7.48
C PRO A 3 -5.20 -14.68 -6.72
N LEU A 4 -4.31 -13.73 -6.37
CA LEU A 4 -3.19 -13.96 -5.46
C LEU A 4 -3.57 -13.65 -4.02
N LEU A 5 -4.27 -12.53 -3.83
CA LEU A 5 -4.74 -12.06 -2.53
C LEU A 5 -6.25 -11.79 -2.62
N GLU A 6 -7.01 -12.36 -1.68
CA GLU A 6 -8.44 -12.08 -1.50
C GLU A 6 -8.68 -11.67 -0.05
N ILE A 7 -9.26 -10.53 0.13
CA ILE A 7 -9.71 -10.01 1.43
C ILE A 7 -11.23 -10.06 1.43
N ARG A 8 -11.82 -10.65 2.47
CA ARG A 8 -13.27 -10.88 2.56
C ARG A 8 -13.81 -10.35 3.89
N ASN A 9 -14.65 -9.32 3.83
CA ASN A 9 -15.35 -8.68 4.96
C ASN A 9 -14.42 -8.40 6.15
N LEU A 10 -13.23 -7.87 5.86
CA LEU A 10 -12.16 -7.68 6.84
C LEU A 10 -12.46 -6.50 7.74
N THR A 11 -12.43 -6.74 9.06
CA THR A 11 -12.60 -5.69 10.08
C THR A 11 -11.53 -5.81 11.15
N LYS A 12 -10.99 -4.67 11.57
CA LYS A 12 -10.00 -4.58 12.65
C LYS A 12 -10.33 -3.48 13.63
N PHE A 13 -10.52 -3.85 14.89
CA PHE A 13 -10.49 -2.96 16.05
C PHE A 13 -9.18 -3.19 16.80
N TYR A 14 -8.54 -2.12 17.29
CA TYR A 14 -7.35 -2.25 18.13
C TYR A 14 -7.74 -2.51 19.58
N ASN A 15 -8.74 -1.81 20.09
CA ASN A 15 -9.29 -2.01 21.45
C ASN A 15 -10.75 -2.42 21.36
N LYS A 16 -11.24 -3.14 22.38
CA LYS A 16 -12.64 -3.55 22.47
C LYS A 16 -13.62 -2.36 22.62
N ASN A 17 -13.12 -1.24 23.13
CA ASN A 17 -13.89 -0.03 23.37
C ASN A 17 -13.79 0.99 22.23
N ASP A 18 -13.05 0.69 21.17
CA ASP A 18 -12.94 1.56 20.02
C ASP A 18 -14.33 1.67 19.35
N LYS A 19 -14.82 2.88 19.18
CA LYS A 19 -16.10 3.14 18.50
C LYS A 19 -16.03 2.88 17.01
N LEU A 20 -14.86 3.07 16.41
CA LEU A 20 -14.63 2.87 14.98
C LEU A 20 -13.47 1.92 14.74
N PRO A 21 -13.62 0.98 13.78
CA PRO A 21 -12.55 0.10 13.38
C PRO A 21 -11.50 0.83 12.53
N ALA A 22 -10.24 0.45 12.68
CA ALA A 22 -9.16 0.91 11.80
C ALA A 22 -9.31 0.39 10.36
N VAL A 23 -9.96 -0.78 10.20
CA VAL A 23 -10.37 -1.38 8.92
C VAL A 23 -11.81 -1.86 9.09
N CYS A 24 -12.70 -1.47 8.19
CA CYS A 24 -14.14 -1.66 8.31
C CYS A 24 -14.71 -2.38 7.08
N ASP A 25 -15.00 -3.66 7.25
CA ASP A 25 -15.71 -4.48 6.25
C ASP A 25 -15.11 -4.42 4.83
N ILE A 26 -13.76 -4.48 4.74
CA ILE A 26 -13.08 -4.41 3.45
C ILE A 26 -13.16 -5.76 2.73
N SER A 27 -13.59 -5.71 1.47
CA SER A 27 -13.47 -6.81 0.52
C SER A 27 -12.71 -6.34 -0.73
N LEU A 28 -11.61 -7.03 -1.06
CA LEU A 28 -10.68 -6.63 -2.11
C LEU A 28 -9.99 -7.85 -2.73
N VAL A 29 -9.74 -7.80 -4.04
CA VAL A 29 -9.01 -8.86 -4.76
C VAL A 29 -7.83 -8.27 -5.51
N ILE A 30 -6.65 -8.88 -5.35
CA ILE A 30 -5.46 -8.57 -6.14
C ILE A 30 -5.09 -9.83 -6.93
N ASN A 31 -5.07 -9.73 -8.25
CA ASN A 31 -4.72 -10.83 -9.12
C ASN A 31 -3.19 -10.98 -9.20
N LYS A 32 -2.73 -12.18 -9.61
CA LYS A 32 -1.30 -12.40 -9.87
C LYS A 32 -0.81 -11.45 -10.96
N ASN A 33 0.42 -11.00 -10.83
CA ASN A 33 1.11 -10.13 -11.80
C ASN A 33 0.37 -8.80 -12.07
N SER A 34 -0.51 -8.39 -11.14
CA SER A 34 -1.20 -7.10 -11.20
C SER A 34 -0.63 -6.12 -10.17
N SER A 35 -1.05 -4.87 -10.28
CA SER A 35 -0.68 -3.83 -9.32
C SER A 35 -1.90 -3.05 -8.88
N LEU A 36 -1.98 -2.81 -7.57
CA LEU A 36 -3.02 -2.02 -6.93
C LEU A 36 -2.38 -0.90 -6.11
N ALA A 37 -2.84 0.32 -6.30
CA ALA A 37 -2.56 1.42 -5.39
C ALA A 37 -3.65 1.51 -4.33
N LEU A 38 -3.28 1.59 -3.06
CA LEU A 38 -4.16 1.89 -1.94
C LEU A 38 -3.89 3.32 -1.47
N ILE A 39 -4.83 4.20 -1.71
CA ILE A 39 -4.69 5.65 -1.51
C ILE A 39 -5.65 6.13 -0.44
N GLY A 40 -5.30 7.19 0.29
CA GLY A 40 -6.15 7.83 1.28
C GLY A 40 -5.36 8.70 2.25
N GLU A 41 -6.05 9.48 3.05
CA GLU A 41 -5.46 10.36 4.08
C GLU A 41 -4.64 9.57 5.11
N SER A 42 -3.72 10.26 5.81
CA SER A 42 -2.98 9.66 6.92
C SER A 42 -3.95 9.16 8.00
N GLY A 43 -3.67 8.00 8.57
CA GLY A 43 -4.51 7.40 9.61
C GLY A 43 -5.79 6.70 9.12
N CYS A 44 -6.11 6.66 7.81
CA CYS A 44 -7.33 6.00 7.32
C CYS A 44 -7.30 4.45 7.37
N GLY A 45 -6.18 3.82 7.80
CA GLY A 45 -6.09 2.37 8.00
C GLY A 45 -5.23 1.59 6.99
N LYS A 46 -4.57 2.23 6.03
CA LYS A 46 -3.75 1.57 4.97
C LYS A 46 -2.64 0.67 5.54
N THR A 47 -1.83 1.21 6.44
CA THR A 47 -0.74 0.44 7.09
C THR A 47 -1.29 -0.69 7.98
N THR A 48 -2.46 -0.50 8.61
CA THR A 48 -3.14 -1.58 9.35
C THR A 48 -3.52 -2.72 8.42
N LEU A 49 -4.11 -2.40 7.26
CA LEU A 49 -4.44 -3.40 6.24
C LEU A 49 -3.20 -4.14 5.75
N ALA A 50 -2.10 -3.42 5.46
CA ALA A 50 -0.82 -4.02 5.08
C ALA A 50 -0.28 -4.98 6.15
N LYS A 51 -0.29 -4.59 7.43
CA LYS A 51 0.15 -5.45 8.55
C LYS A 51 -0.68 -6.71 8.66
N ILE A 52 -2.00 -6.64 8.42
CA ILE A 52 -2.86 -7.82 8.43
C ILE A 52 -2.52 -8.75 7.26
N ILE A 53 -2.28 -8.21 6.05
CA ILE A 53 -1.86 -8.99 4.88
C ILE A 53 -0.52 -9.68 5.12
N MET A 54 0.40 -9.04 5.84
CA MET A 54 1.70 -9.61 6.24
C MET A 54 1.57 -10.68 7.36
N GLY A 55 0.38 -10.83 7.96
CA GLY A 55 0.20 -11.68 9.15
C GLY A 55 0.92 -11.15 10.40
N LEU A 56 1.22 -9.84 10.45
CA LEU A 56 1.80 -9.15 11.61
C LEU A 56 0.72 -8.73 12.60
N GLU A 57 -0.50 -8.52 12.10
CA GLU A 57 -1.68 -8.20 12.89
C GLU A 57 -2.80 -9.17 12.56
N LYS A 58 -3.57 -9.56 13.58
CA LYS A 58 -4.77 -10.38 13.37
C LYS A 58 -5.99 -9.49 13.15
N PRO A 59 -6.85 -9.80 12.17
CA PRO A 59 -8.13 -9.13 12.04
C PRO A 59 -9.06 -9.48 13.21
N THR A 60 -10.03 -8.60 13.49
CA THR A 60 -11.12 -8.88 14.44
C THR A 60 -12.18 -9.78 13.81
N LYS A 61 -12.47 -9.55 12.52
CA LYS A 61 -13.41 -10.34 11.71
C LYS A 61 -12.91 -10.43 10.26
N GLY A 62 -13.48 -11.38 9.51
CA GLY A 62 -13.19 -11.56 8.10
C GLY A 62 -12.02 -12.50 7.83
N GLU A 63 -11.63 -12.55 6.57
CA GLU A 63 -10.61 -13.49 6.09
C GLU A 63 -9.62 -12.77 5.16
N VAL A 64 -8.38 -13.25 5.18
CA VAL A 64 -7.34 -12.88 4.21
C VAL A 64 -6.81 -14.17 3.61
N VAL A 65 -7.10 -14.38 2.33
CA VAL A 65 -6.68 -15.58 1.59
C VAL A 65 -5.53 -15.19 0.66
N PHE A 66 -4.35 -15.71 0.93
CA PHE A 66 -3.16 -15.53 0.10
C PHE A 66 -2.80 -16.84 -0.59
N ASN A 67 -2.71 -16.81 -1.91
CA ASN A 67 -2.41 -17.98 -2.75
C ASN A 67 -3.24 -19.22 -2.38
N GLY A 68 -4.54 -19.03 -2.04
CA GLY A 68 -5.49 -20.07 -1.67
C GLY A 68 -5.50 -20.47 -0.18
N SER A 69 -4.63 -19.87 0.65
CA SER A 69 -4.54 -20.18 2.08
C SER A 69 -5.01 -19.01 2.95
N ASN A 70 -5.91 -19.25 3.90
CA ASN A 70 -6.41 -18.20 4.81
C ASN A 70 -5.39 -17.91 5.91
N ILE A 71 -4.66 -16.81 5.76
CA ILE A 71 -3.58 -16.41 6.67
C ILE A 71 -4.09 -15.88 8.01
N ALA A 72 -5.33 -15.36 8.07
CA ALA A 72 -5.91 -14.85 9.31
C ALA A 72 -6.07 -15.93 10.40
N LYS A 73 -6.17 -17.20 9.99
CA LYS A 73 -6.35 -18.37 10.87
C LYS A 73 -5.04 -19.12 11.17
N MET A 74 -3.91 -18.71 10.55
CA MET A 74 -2.63 -19.39 10.68
C MET A 74 -1.95 -19.12 12.03
N LYS A 75 -1.21 -20.12 12.51
CA LYS A 75 -0.26 -19.98 13.61
C LYS A 75 1.08 -19.42 13.08
N GLU A 76 1.93 -18.91 13.98
CA GLU A 76 3.22 -18.32 13.61
C GLU A 76 4.12 -19.27 12.80
N SER A 77 4.14 -20.56 13.16
CA SER A 77 4.90 -21.58 12.43
C SER A 77 4.46 -21.76 10.97
N GLN A 78 3.17 -21.48 10.68
CA GLN A 78 2.60 -21.54 9.33
C GLN A 78 2.78 -20.22 8.57
N LEU A 79 2.81 -19.08 9.28
CA LEU A 79 3.04 -17.75 8.70
C LEU A 79 4.49 -17.54 8.27
N ARG A 80 5.46 -18.13 8.99
CA ARG A 80 6.89 -17.97 8.70
C ARG A 80 7.28 -18.35 7.26
N PRO A 81 6.90 -19.52 6.71
CA PRO A 81 7.14 -19.85 5.30
C PRO A 81 6.43 -18.92 4.33
N LEU A 82 5.22 -18.45 4.69
CA LEU A 82 4.42 -17.57 3.85
C LEU A 82 5.04 -16.17 3.73
N ARG A 83 5.71 -15.68 4.78
CA ARG A 83 6.42 -14.39 4.76
C ARG A 83 7.56 -14.34 3.73
N ARG A 84 8.06 -15.48 3.26
CA ARG A 84 8.95 -15.53 2.08
C ARG A 84 8.25 -14.97 0.84
N ASP A 85 6.99 -15.34 0.63
CA ASP A 85 6.20 -14.99 -0.55
C ASP A 85 5.57 -13.59 -0.47
N VAL A 86 5.49 -13.00 0.75
CA VAL A 86 4.95 -11.65 0.99
C VAL A 86 6.01 -10.81 1.67
N GLN A 87 6.51 -9.81 0.97
CA GLN A 87 7.54 -8.91 1.48
C GLN A 87 7.05 -7.47 1.48
N MET A 88 7.67 -6.62 2.31
CA MET A 88 7.26 -5.23 2.46
C MET A 88 8.46 -4.29 2.43
N ILE A 89 8.33 -3.23 1.65
CA ILE A 89 9.21 -2.06 1.71
C ILE A 89 8.56 -1.07 2.68
N PHE A 90 9.22 -0.83 3.81
CA PHE A 90 8.74 0.08 4.85
C PHE A 90 9.07 1.53 4.54
N GLN A 91 8.25 2.45 5.04
CA GLN A 91 8.39 3.91 4.89
C GLN A 91 9.77 4.43 5.33
N TYR A 92 10.29 3.94 6.46
CA TYR A 92 11.58 4.35 7.02
C TYR A 92 12.66 3.32 6.69
N SER A 93 13.33 3.48 5.54
CA SER A 93 14.31 2.50 5.05
C SER A 93 15.48 2.22 6.00
N LYS A 94 15.93 3.21 6.77
CA LYS A 94 17.05 3.02 7.72
C LYS A 94 16.68 2.14 8.91
N SER A 95 15.43 2.16 9.36
CA SER A 95 14.99 1.42 10.56
C SER A 95 14.89 -0.09 10.36
N VAL A 96 14.91 -0.57 9.11
CA VAL A 96 14.83 -2.00 8.81
C VAL A 96 16.19 -2.71 8.84
N PHE A 97 17.27 -1.95 8.94
CA PHE A 97 18.65 -2.47 9.00
C PHE A 97 19.18 -2.45 10.42
N ASN A 98 19.86 -3.53 10.81
CA ASN A 98 20.64 -3.52 12.02
C ASN A 98 21.88 -2.63 11.80
N PRO A 99 22.09 -1.57 12.61
CA PRO A 99 23.20 -0.63 12.42
C PRO A 99 24.60 -1.26 12.60
N SER A 100 24.68 -2.41 13.28
CA SER A 100 25.91 -3.16 13.50
C SER A 100 26.28 -4.10 12.34
N TYR A 101 25.40 -4.25 11.37
CA TYR A 101 25.62 -5.12 10.21
C TYR A 101 25.94 -4.30 8.97
N THR A 102 26.72 -4.89 8.07
CA THR A 102 26.83 -4.34 6.72
C THR A 102 25.49 -4.52 5.97
N VAL A 103 25.33 -3.77 4.89
CA VAL A 103 24.16 -3.90 4.02
C VAL A 103 24.06 -5.31 3.44
N GLY A 104 25.21 -5.87 3.00
CA GLY A 104 25.28 -7.24 2.48
C GLY A 104 24.90 -8.28 3.53
N ASP A 105 25.37 -8.13 4.79
CA ASP A 105 25.04 -9.06 5.87
C ASP A 105 23.55 -8.99 6.21
N SER A 106 22.95 -7.79 6.25
CA SER A 106 21.52 -7.62 6.51
C SER A 106 20.63 -8.25 5.44
N ILE A 107 21.07 -8.25 4.18
CA ILE A 107 20.32 -8.89 3.09
C ILE A 107 20.57 -10.41 3.11
N ARG A 108 21.79 -10.85 3.38
CA ARG A 108 22.17 -12.28 3.52
C ARG A 108 21.40 -12.94 4.65
N GLU A 109 21.20 -12.26 5.78
CA GLU A 109 20.40 -12.75 6.91
C GLU A 109 18.99 -13.16 6.47
N VAL A 110 18.34 -12.34 5.61
CA VAL A 110 17.00 -12.64 5.09
C VAL A 110 17.00 -13.93 4.26
N LEU A 111 18.02 -14.15 3.42
CA LEU A 111 18.17 -15.40 2.67
C LEU A 111 18.31 -16.61 3.59
N LEU A 112 19.24 -16.53 4.54
CA LEU A 112 19.56 -17.65 5.44
C LEU A 112 18.44 -17.97 6.43
N ALA A 113 17.58 -16.99 6.73
CA ALA A 113 16.39 -17.21 7.56
C ALA A 113 15.34 -18.11 6.89
N HIS A 114 15.33 -18.16 5.55
CA HIS A 114 14.33 -18.87 4.76
C HIS A 114 14.86 -20.02 3.92
N GLU A 115 16.16 -20.00 3.56
CA GLU A 115 16.76 -20.97 2.66
C GLU A 115 18.09 -21.50 3.20
N LYS A 116 18.36 -22.78 2.95
CA LYS A 116 19.64 -23.40 3.25
C LYS A 116 20.52 -23.31 1.98
N LEU A 117 21.39 -22.33 1.91
CA LEU A 117 22.22 -22.04 0.75
C LEU A 117 23.72 -22.17 1.09
N SER A 118 24.54 -22.53 0.11
CA SER A 118 25.99 -22.41 0.22
C SER A 118 26.40 -20.93 0.29
N HIS A 119 27.62 -20.68 0.75
CA HIS A 119 28.18 -19.32 0.78
C HIS A 119 28.27 -18.72 -0.65
N GLU A 120 28.67 -19.53 -1.61
CA GLU A 120 28.80 -19.15 -3.03
C GLU A 120 27.46 -18.75 -3.63
N GLU A 121 26.41 -19.55 -3.37
CA GLU A 121 25.07 -19.26 -3.86
C GLU A 121 24.47 -18.01 -3.19
N CYS A 122 24.71 -17.80 -1.90
CA CYS A 122 24.32 -16.56 -1.22
C CYS A 122 25.02 -15.36 -1.86
N GLN A 123 26.34 -15.47 -2.13
CA GLN A 123 27.09 -14.36 -2.72
C GLN A 123 26.61 -14.06 -4.14
N ARG A 124 26.37 -15.08 -4.96
CA ARG A 124 25.82 -14.92 -6.31
C ARG A 124 24.48 -14.17 -6.30
N ARG A 125 23.56 -14.56 -5.42
CA ARG A 125 22.26 -13.87 -5.28
C ARG A 125 22.39 -12.44 -4.78
N LEU A 126 23.34 -12.18 -3.88
CA LEU A 126 23.63 -10.82 -3.43
C LEU A 126 24.13 -9.95 -4.60
N ASP A 127 25.04 -10.46 -5.40
CA ASP A 127 25.58 -9.73 -6.56
C ASP A 127 24.44 -9.42 -7.56
N GLU A 128 23.60 -10.42 -7.88
CA GLU A 128 22.45 -10.26 -8.76
C GLU A 128 21.48 -9.20 -8.26
N ILE A 129 21.12 -9.22 -6.96
CA ILE A 129 20.14 -8.26 -6.45
C ILE A 129 20.70 -6.84 -6.36
N PHE A 130 22.04 -6.68 -6.11
CA PHE A 130 22.67 -5.38 -6.13
C PHE A 130 22.68 -4.78 -7.54
N GLU A 131 22.84 -5.59 -8.57
CA GLU A 131 22.70 -5.17 -9.97
C GLU A 131 21.27 -4.72 -10.28
N VAL A 132 20.26 -5.52 -9.89
CA VAL A 132 18.83 -5.19 -10.08
C VAL A 132 18.48 -3.83 -9.48
N VAL A 133 18.97 -3.53 -8.26
CA VAL A 133 18.68 -2.25 -7.62
C VAL A 133 19.66 -1.14 -8.00
N LYS A 134 20.54 -1.37 -8.95
CA LYS A 134 21.54 -0.41 -9.47
C LYS A 134 22.44 0.15 -8.34
N LEU A 135 22.87 -0.71 -7.42
CA LEU A 135 23.88 -0.41 -6.41
C LEU A 135 25.18 -1.12 -6.74
N PRO A 136 26.34 -0.44 -6.65
CA PRO A 136 27.65 -1.09 -6.80
C PRO A 136 27.85 -2.21 -5.77
N ASN A 137 28.44 -3.34 -6.17
CA ASN A 137 28.69 -4.47 -5.27
C ASN A 137 29.59 -4.12 -4.08
N SER A 138 30.43 -3.09 -4.21
CA SER A 138 31.22 -2.56 -3.08
C SER A 138 30.38 -2.07 -1.91
N PHE A 139 29.08 -1.76 -2.15
CA PHE A 139 28.16 -1.31 -1.10
C PHE A 139 27.71 -2.42 -0.17
N GLN A 140 27.88 -3.68 -0.53
CA GLN A 140 27.65 -4.81 0.37
C GLN A 140 28.48 -4.70 1.68
N LYS A 141 29.69 -4.12 1.59
CA LYS A 141 30.61 -3.94 2.73
C LYS A 141 30.37 -2.66 3.53
N LYS A 142 29.45 -1.79 3.10
CA LYS A 142 29.12 -0.55 3.80
C LYS A 142 28.07 -0.80 4.89
N TYR A 143 28.16 0.00 5.95
CA TYR A 143 27.10 0.12 6.95
C TYR A 143 25.99 1.05 6.44
N VAL A 144 24.76 0.88 6.94
CA VAL A 144 23.61 1.71 6.53
C VAL A 144 23.82 3.20 6.80
N SER A 145 24.59 3.55 7.83
CA SER A 145 24.97 4.93 8.17
C SER A 145 25.81 5.63 7.09
N GLN A 146 26.50 4.87 6.25
CA GLN A 146 27.34 5.37 5.15
C GLN A 146 26.58 5.56 3.84
N LEU A 147 25.27 5.26 3.81
CA LEU A 147 24.43 5.38 2.63
C LEU A 147 23.65 6.70 2.61
N SER A 148 23.50 7.30 1.43
CA SER A 148 22.50 8.34 1.22
C SER A 148 21.06 7.78 1.34
N GLY A 149 20.06 8.64 1.50
CA GLY A 149 18.66 8.22 1.60
C GLY A 149 18.22 7.32 0.44
N GLY A 150 18.52 7.72 -0.80
CA GLY A 150 18.16 6.92 -1.97
C GLY A 150 18.94 5.60 -2.08
N GLN A 151 20.21 5.57 -1.67
CA GLN A 151 21.00 4.33 -1.62
C GLN A 151 20.45 3.38 -0.56
N CYS A 152 20.07 3.91 0.61
CA CYS A 152 19.43 3.13 1.65
C CYS A 152 18.08 2.56 1.20
N GLN A 153 17.29 3.36 0.47
CA GLN A 153 16.02 2.88 -0.08
C GLN A 153 16.20 1.77 -1.11
N ARG A 154 17.19 1.89 -2.00
CA ARG A 154 17.53 0.82 -2.96
C ARG A 154 18.01 -0.44 -2.24
N ALA A 155 18.77 -0.32 -1.16
CA ALA A 155 19.16 -1.45 -0.33
C ALA A 155 17.96 -2.11 0.36
N ASN A 156 16.97 -1.31 0.82
CA ASN A 156 15.71 -1.81 1.38
C ASN A 156 14.88 -2.57 0.32
N ILE A 157 14.83 -2.05 -0.91
CA ILE A 157 14.22 -2.74 -2.05
C ILE A 157 14.93 -4.08 -2.32
N ALA A 158 16.27 -4.09 -2.36
CA ALA A 158 17.06 -5.31 -2.54
C ALA A 158 16.73 -6.36 -1.46
N ARG A 159 16.69 -5.93 -0.20
CA ARG A 159 16.36 -6.78 0.96
C ARG A 159 14.97 -7.40 0.82
N SER A 160 13.99 -6.64 0.32
CA SER A 160 12.63 -7.13 0.13
C SER A 160 12.49 -8.06 -1.08
N LEU A 161 13.33 -7.92 -2.11
CA LEU A 161 13.25 -8.69 -3.34
C LEU A 161 14.14 -9.94 -3.37
N ILE A 162 15.12 -10.06 -2.46
CA ILE A 162 16.10 -11.14 -2.47
C ILE A 162 15.47 -12.55 -2.40
N LEU A 163 14.31 -12.66 -1.78
CA LEU A 163 13.52 -13.90 -1.68
C LEU A 163 12.63 -14.17 -2.90
N LYS A 164 12.61 -13.27 -3.90
CA LYS A 164 11.71 -13.31 -5.06
C LYS A 164 10.24 -13.49 -4.65
N PRO A 165 9.68 -12.53 -3.89
CA PRO A 165 8.33 -12.66 -3.34
C PRO A 165 7.27 -12.67 -4.45
N LYS A 166 6.09 -13.24 -4.16
CA LYS A 166 4.91 -13.19 -5.04
C LYS A 166 4.13 -11.87 -4.89
N LEU A 167 4.16 -11.29 -3.67
CA LEU A 167 3.52 -10.02 -3.34
C LEU A 167 4.55 -9.11 -2.68
N LEU A 168 4.72 -7.92 -3.25
CA LEU A 168 5.50 -6.84 -2.67
C LEU A 168 4.57 -5.70 -2.24
N ILE A 169 4.54 -5.44 -0.94
CA ILE A 169 3.82 -4.30 -0.37
C ILE A 169 4.81 -3.14 -0.26
N CYS A 170 4.50 -2.01 -0.88
CA CYS A 170 5.31 -0.80 -0.82
C CYS A 170 4.56 0.25 0.02
N ASP A 171 4.92 0.41 1.30
CA ASP A 171 4.29 1.40 2.19
C ASP A 171 5.09 2.71 2.14
N GLU A 172 4.55 3.67 1.40
CA GLU A 172 5.15 4.98 1.16
C GLU A 172 6.64 4.93 0.76
N PRO A 173 7.00 4.18 -0.30
CA PRO A 173 8.38 3.82 -0.58
C PRO A 173 9.30 5.01 -0.90
N VAL A 174 8.77 6.21 -1.09
CA VAL A 174 9.54 7.41 -1.47
C VAL A 174 9.23 8.65 -0.61
N ALA A 175 8.40 8.53 0.44
CA ALA A 175 7.93 9.70 1.21
C ALA A 175 9.07 10.49 1.90
N SER A 176 10.14 9.80 2.33
CA SER A 176 11.28 10.40 3.03
C SER A 176 12.42 10.87 2.11
N LEU A 177 12.21 10.84 0.79
CA LEU A 177 13.24 11.16 -0.20
C LEU A 177 13.01 12.53 -0.82
N ASP A 178 14.09 13.22 -1.20
CA ASP A 178 14.00 14.42 -2.01
C ASP A 178 13.45 14.12 -3.42
N TYR A 179 12.95 15.15 -4.09
CA TYR A 179 12.22 15.02 -5.35
C TYR A 179 13.00 14.27 -6.45
N ALA A 180 14.29 14.59 -6.63
CA ALA A 180 15.09 13.99 -7.69
C ALA A 180 15.40 12.50 -7.43
N ILE A 181 15.63 12.14 -6.17
CA ILE A 181 15.88 10.76 -5.76
C ILE A 181 14.58 9.96 -5.79
N ARG A 182 13.43 10.56 -5.41
CA ARG A 182 12.11 9.94 -5.47
C ARG A 182 11.82 9.39 -6.87
N HIS A 183 12.00 10.21 -7.90
CA HIS A 183 11.73 9.79 -9.28
C HIS A 183 12.57 8.57 -9.68
N ARG A 184 13.86 8.57 -9.38
CA ARG A 184 14.76 7.44 -9.70
C ARG A 184 14.39 6.12 -8.98
N VAL A 185 13.83 6.21 -7.77
CA VAL A 185 13.36 5.02 -7.03
C VAL A 185 12.06 4.49 -7.62
N LEU A 186 11.17 5.38 -8.07
CA LEU A 186 9.93 4.99 -8.75
C LEU A 186 10.19 4.34 -10.10
N GLU A 187 11.11 4.91 -10.90
CA GLU A 187 11.57 4.27 -12.15
C GLU A 187 12.13 2.87 -11.90
N LEU A 188 12.95 2.70 -10.87
CA LEU A 188 13.46 1.38 -10.49
C LEU A 188 12.33 0.41 -10.13
N LEU A 189 11.34 0.82 -9.34
CA LEU A 189 10.18 -0.03 -9.01
C LEU A 189 9.35 -0.38 -10.26
N GLN A 190 9.24 0.54 -11.21
CA GLN A 190 8.55 0.32 -12.48
C GLN A 190 9.30 -0.70 -13.35
N GLU A 191 10.63 -0.58 -13.48
CA GLU A 191 11.48 -1.53 -14.20
C GLU A 191 11.36 -2.94 -13.58
N ILE A 192 11.46 -3.06 -12.26
CA ILE A 192 11.32 -4.32 -11.54
C ILE A 192 9.94 -4.94 -11.82
N ARG A 193 8.87 -4.13 -11.81
CA ARG A 193 7.52 -4.61 -12.12
C ARG A 193 7.41 -5.15 -13.55
N GLN A 194 8.08 -4.52 -14.52
CA GLN A 194 8.04 -4.93 -15.92
C GLN A 194 8.87 -6.19 -16.19
N THR A 195 9.92 -6.41 -15.42
CA THR A 195 10.88 -7.50 -15.61
C THR A 195 10.64 -8.72 -14.72
N THR A 196 9.72 -8.61 -13.77
CA THR A 196 9.41 -9.69 -12.81
C THR A 196 7.92 -9.96 -12.72
N ASP A 197 7.55 -11.18 -12.27
CA ASP A 197 6.16 -11.59 -12.03
C ASP A 197 5.61 -11.16 -10.67
N VAL A 198 6.24 -10.20 -10.01
CA VAL A 198 5.84 -9.75 -8.67
C VAL A 198 4.54 -8.95 -8.75
N THR A 199 3.59 -9.31 -7.89
CA THR A 199 2.35 -8.54 -7.69
C THR A 199 2.63 -7.39 -6.73
N TYR A 200 2.10 -6.19 -7.00
CA TYR A 200 2.35 -4.99 -6.20
C TYR A 200 1.10 -4.53 -5.45
N LEU A 201 1.28 -4.19 -4.17
CA LEU A 201 0.37 -3.34 -3.40
C LEU A 201 1.12 -2.07 -3.00
N LEU A 202 0.87 -0.98 -3.70
CA LEU A 202 1.46 0.33 -3.41
C LEU A 202 0.54 1.09 -2.45
N ILE A 203 1.04 1.46 -1.29
CA ILE A 203 0.37 2.36 -0.35
C ILE A 203 1.03 3.72 -0.48
N THR A 204 0.25 4.74 -0.82
CA THR A 204 0.77 6.09 -0.99
C THR A 204 -0.32 7.15 -0.77
N HIS A 205 0.10 8.34 -0.40
CA HIS A 205 -0.71 9.55 -0.47
C HIS A 205 -0.31 10.42 -1.69
N ASP A 206 0.78 10.07 -2.38
CA ASP A 206 1.23 10.75 -3.59
C ASP A 206 0.60 10.10 -4.84
N LEU A 207 -0.40 10.79 -5.36
CA LEU A 207 -1.23 10.32 -6.47
C LEU A 207 -0.56 10.46 -7.83
N SER A 208 0.46 11.33 -7.94
CA SER A 208 1.14 11.62 -9.21
C SER A 208 1.85 10.40 -9.82
N ASN A 209 2.29 9.47 -8.96
CA ASN A 209 3.09 8.31 -9.36
C ASN A 209 2.26 7.03 -9.55
N VAL A 210 0.97 7.08 -9.22
CA VAL A 210 0.11 5.87 -9.25
C VAL A 210 -0.09 5.36 -10.65
N LYS A 211 -0.29 6.24 -11.64
CA LYS A 211 -0.54 5.87 -13.03
C LYS A 211 0.64 5.11 -13.66
N ASP A 212 1.87 5.40 -13.26
CA ASP A 212 3.06 4.78 -13.81
C ASP A 212 3.34 3.41 -13.19
N LEU A 213 2.91 3.20 -11.94
CA LEU A 213 3.19 2.00 -11.17
C LEU A 213 2.01 1.03 -11.05
N CYS A 214 0.77 1.52 -11.10
CA CYS A 214 -0.40 0.70 -10.77
C CYS A 214 -1.44 0.65 -11.86
N GLN A 215 -2.04 -0.54 -12.05
CA GLN A 215 -3.13 -0.79 -13.00
C GLN A 215 -4.50 -0.52 -12.38
N ASN A 216 -4.59 -0.61 -11.06
CA ASN A 216 -5.84 -0.40 -10.32
C ASN A 216 -5.59 0.52 -9.14
N VAL A 217 -6.63 1.20 -8.70
CA VAL A 217 -6.61 2.07 -7.53
C VAL A 217 -7.77 1.72 -6.60
N ALA A 218 -7.48 1.63 -5.30
CA ALA A 218 -8.47 1.56 -4.23
C ALA A 218 -8.31 2.81 -3.35
N ILE A 219 -9.40 3.54 -3.14
CA ILE A 219 -9.40 4.75 -2.34
C ILE A 219 -10.04 4.44 -1.01
N MET A 220 -9.30 4.73 0.07
CA MET A 220 -9.66 4.37 1.43
C MET A 220 -9.90 5.62 2.28
N TYR A 221 -11.04 5.66 2.98
CA TYR A 221 -11.41 6.71 3.90
C TYR A 221 -11.94 6.12 5.21
N LYS A 222 -11.39 6.53 6.36
CA LYS A 222 -11.81 6.08 7.71
C LYS A 222 -12.10 4.57 7.77
N GLY A 223 -11.15 3.75 7.35
CA GLY A 223 -11.26 2.29 7.41
C GLY A 223 -12.07 1.63 6.28
N ASN A 224 -12.74 2.39 5.40
CA ASN A 224 -13.58 1.85 4.35
C ASN A 224 -12.97 2.09 2.96
N ILE A 225 -13.15 1.15 2.03
CA ILE A 225 -12.89 1.41 0.61
C ILE A 225 -14.12 2.14 0.06
N VAL A 226 -13.90 3.36 -0.41
CA VAL A 226 -14.99 4.20 -0.95
C VAL A 226 -15.05 4.16 -2.47
N GLU A 227 -13.94 3.84 -3.12
CA GLU A 227 -13.88 3.72 -4.57
C GLU A 227 -12.80 2.72 -4.99
N LEU A 228 -13.08 1.94 -6.04
CA LEU A 228 -12.14 1.02 -6.68
C LEU A 228 -12.27 1.18 -8.19
N ALA A 229 -11.20 1.51 -8.87
CA ALA A 229 -11.20 1.76 -10.30
C ALA A 229 -9.95 1.22 -11.00
N LYS A 230 -10.04 1.04 -12.31
CA LYS A 230 -8.91 0.75 -13.19
C LYS A 230 -8.23 2.06 -13.60
N VAL A 231 -6.92 2.05 -13.61
CA VAL A 231 -6.10 3.21 -14.02
C VAL A 231 -5.85 3.10 -15.53
N GLU A 232 -6.70 3.74 -16.34
CA GLU A 232 -6.57 3.75 -17.81
C GLU A 232 -6.11 5.12 -18.33
N THR A 233 -6.40 6.18 -17.57
CA THR A 233 -6.06 7.58 -17.90
C THR A 233 -5.61 8.31 -16.63
N ASP A 234 -5.54 9.63 -16.69
CA ASP A 234 -5.30 10.45 -15.51
C ASP A 234 -6.39 10.22 -14.45
N LEU A 235 -5.98 9.93 -13.23
CA LEU A 235 -6.88 9.49 -12.15
C LEU A 235 -7.95 10.53 -11.79
N ASP A 236 -7.66 11.84 -11.96
CA ASP A 236 -8.60 12.93 -11.74
C ASP A 236 -9.85 12.85 -12.64
N ARG A 237 -9.72 12.19 -13.80
CA ARG A 237 -10.82 11.96 -14.74
C ARG A 237 -11.58 10.65 -14.45
N VAL A 238 -10.95 9.74 -13.74
CA VAL A 238 -11.51 8.41 -13.45
C VAL A 238 -12.35 8.45 -12.19
N VAL A 239 -11.88 9.15 -11.13
CA VAL A 239 -12.53 9.14 -9.82
C VAL A 239 -13.87 9.90 -9.83
N LYS A 240 -14.86 9.34 -9.12
CA LYS A 240 -16.24 9.86 -9.07
C LYS A 240 -16.78 10.04 -7.67
N HIS A 241 -16.26 9.30 -6.67
CA HIS A 241 -16.69 9.47 -5.29
C HIS A 241 -16.32 10.88 -4.80
N PRO A 242 -17.21 11.62 -4.10
CA PRO A 242 -16.93 12.98 -3.62
C PRO A 242 -15.61 13.11 -2.86
N TYR A 243 -15.32 12.20 -1.93
CA TYR A 243 -14.04 12.18 -1.23
C TYR A 243 -12.83 12.02 -2.18
N SER A 244 -12.94 11.14 -3.17
CA SER A 244 -11.88 10.92 -4.14
C SER A 244 -11.59 12.20 -4.93
N ILE A 245 -12.64 12.88 -5.38
CA ILE A 245 -12.53 14.16 -6.10
C ILE A 245 -11.85 15.21 -5.21
N ASP A 246 -12.26 15.32 -3.95
CA ASP A 246 -11.67 16.29 -3.02
C ASP A 246 -10.22 15.97 -2.70
N LEU A 247 -9.88 14.67 -2.55
CA LEU A 247 -8.51 14.20 -2.37
C LEU A 247 -7.61 14.59 -3.54
N PHE A 248 -8.08 14.42 -4.79
CA PHE A 248 -7.32 14.78 -5.99
C PHE A 248 -7.18 16.30 -6.16
N LYS A 249 -8.20 17.08 -5.80
CA LYS A 249 -8.14 18.54 -5.81
C LYS A 249 -7.15 19.10 -4.80
N SER A 250 -6.88 18.40 -3.70
CA SER A 250 -5.93 18.83 -2.67
C SER A 250 -4.47 18.66 -3.08
N ILE A 251 -4.17 18.01 -4.22
CA ILE A 251 -2.81 17.86 -4.74
C ILE A 251 -2.30 19.24 -5.21
N PRO A 252 -1.15 19.70 -4.69
CA PRO A 252 -0.56 20.95 -5.17
C PRO A 252 -0.25 20.84 -6.67
N CYS A 253 -0.85 21.71 -7.47
CA CYS A 253 -0.49 21.82 -8.89
C CYS A 253 0.90 22.44 -9.03
N ALA A 254 1.78 21.80 -9.82
CA ALA A 254 3.12 22.29 -10.10
C ALA A 254 3.09 23.63 -10.90
N ASP A 255 2.02 23.89 -11.67
CA ASP A 255 1.81 25.14 -12.38
C ASP A 255 1.04 26.13 -11.49
N PRO A 256 1.68 27.23 -11.03
CA PRO A 256 1.03 28.22 -10.19
C PRO A 256 -0.20 28.88 -10.85
N ARG A 257 -0.27 28.88 -12.18
CA ARG A 257 -1.38 29.47 -12.95
C ARG A 257 -2.64 28.60 -12.95
N LYS A 258 -2.48 27.31 -12.64
CA LYS A 258 -3.57 26.33 -12.54
C LYS A 258 -3.99 26.07 -11.10
N ARG A 259 -3.45 26.80 -10.12
CA ARG A 259 -3.90 26.72 -8.73
C ARG A 259 -5.34 27.21 -8.66
N SER A 260 -6.27 26.31 -8.64
CA SER A 260 -7.57 26.56 -8.03
C SER A 260 -7.31 26.77 -6.55
N PHE A 261 -7.40 28.01 -6.07
CA PHE A 261 -7.41 28.30 -4.65
C PHE A 261 -8.62 27.57 -4.08
N ILE A 262 -8.39 26.49 -3.35
CA ILE A 262 -9.40 25.88 -2.50
C ILE A 262 -9.52 26.85 -1.32
N ASN A 263 -10.33 27.90 -1.51
CA ASN A 263 -10.72 28.86 -0.47
C ASN A 263 -11.86 28.33 0.41
N GLU A 264 -12.00 27.02 0.54
CA GLU A 264 -12.90 26.46 1.52
C GLU A 264 -12.07 26.04 2.73
N PRO A 265 -12.34 26.59 3.92
CA PRO A 265 -11.73 26.11 5.13
C PRO A 265 -12.03 24.61 5.21
N THR A 266 -10.99 23.79 5.19
CA THR A 266 -11.08 22.44 5.72
C THR A 266 -11.50 22.61 7.16
N MET A 267 -12.81 22.55 7.43
CA MET A 267 -13.27 22.44 8.81
C MET A 267 -12.59 21.21 9.36
N GLU A 268 -11.67 21.40 10.30
CA GLU A 268 -11.22 20.36 11.20
C GLU A 268 -12.46 19.94 11.99
N TYR A 269 -13.21 18.99 11.43
CA TYR A 269 -14.29 18.38 12.18
C TYR A 269 -13.64 17.52 13.24
N GLU A 270 -13.62 18.04 14.47
CA GLU A 270 -13.38 17.25 15.65
C GLU A 270 -14.23 15.98 15.59
N TYR A 271 -13.63 14.90 15.94
CA TYR A 271 -14.20 13.56 15.93
C TYR A 271 -15.29 13.47 17.02
N THR A 272 -16.47 14.02 16.76
CA THR A 272 -17.64 13.85 17.62
C THR A 272 -18.17 12.45 17.39
N GLY A 273 -17.84 11.55 18.28
CA GLY A 273 -18.33 10.20 18.57
C GLY A 273 -19.39 9.56 17.66
N GLU A 274 -19.12 9.49 16.34
CA GLU A 274 -20.10 9.05 15.37
C GLU A 274 -20.27 7.54 15.35
N THR A 275 -21.50 7.11 15.20
CA THR A 275 -21.90 5.74 14.98
C THR A 275 -21.49 5.25 13.59
N LEU A 276 -21.32 3.92 13.42
CA LEU A 276 -21.10 3.26 12.13
C LEU A 276 -22.27 3.37 11.15
N GLU A 277 -23.29 4.16 11.50
CA GLU A 277 -24.50 4.37 10.71
C GLU A 277 -24.27 5.45 9.65
N GLY A 278 -24.74 5.17 8.46
CA GLY A 278 -24.67 6.08 7.33
C GLY A 278 -23.31 6.12 6.61
N CYS A 279 -23.19 7.12 5.74
CA CYS A 279 -21.99 7.33 4.92
C CYS A 279 -20.85 7.91 5.75
N VAL A 280 -19.67 7.28 5.72
CA VAL A 280 -18.49 7.72 6.48
C VAL A 280 -17.98 9.11 6.08
N TYR A 281 -18.32 9.59 4.88
CA TYR A 281 -17.89 10.89 4.37
C TYR A 281 -18.96 11.99 4.51
N LYS A 282 -20.16 11.68 4.99
CA LYS A 282 -21.34 12.58 5.00
C LYS A 282 -21.05 13.98 5.54
N ASN A 283 -20.30 14.11 6.62
CA ASN A 283 -20.05 15.39 7.29
C ASN A 283 -19.13 16.35 6.49
N ARG A 284 -18.31 15.81 5.58
CA ARG A 284 -17.43 16.60 4.70
C ARG A 284 -17.97 16.68 3.27
N CYS A 285 -19.01 15.92 2.96
CA CYS A 285 -19.53 15.81 1.61
C CYS A 285 -20.43 16.98 1.23
N THR A 286 -20.00 17.81 0.28
CA THR A 286 -20.83 18.91 -0.25
C THR A 286 -22.08 18.44 -0.99
N LYS A 287 -22.15 17.12 -1.31
CA LYS A 287 -23.29 16.47 -1.99
C LYS A 287 -24.07 15.55 -1.06
N SER A 288 -23.96 15.74 0.27
CA SER A 288 -24.65 14.91 1.25
C SER A 288 -26.17 15.12 1.17
N GLU A 289 -26.93 14.05 1.35
CA GLU A 289 -28.39 14.01 1.37
C GLU A 289 -28.86 13.27 2.63
N ALA A 290 -30.13 13.41 3.01
CA ALA A 290 -30.70 12.78 4.21
C ALA A 290 -30.48 11.25 4.26
N ILE A 291 -30.48 10.58 3.13
CA ILE A 291 -30.17 9.14 3.05
C ILE A 291 -28.76 8.82 3.56
N CYS A 292 -27.81 9.74 3.43
CA CYS A 292 -26.43 9.54 3.87
C CYS A 292 -26.29 9.47 5.40
N ASP A 293 -27.28 9.94 6.16
CA ASP A 293 -27.25 9.89 7.62
C ASP A 293 -27.50 8.48 8.16
N HIS A 294 -28.30 7.69 7.47
CA HIS A 294 -28.80 6.42 7.96
C HIS A 294 -28.40 5.22 7.11
N ASN A 295 -28.06 5.44 5.83
CA ASN A 295 -27.72 4.35 4.91
C ASN A 295 -26.23 4.32 4.61
N LYS A 296 -25.55 3.27 5.10
CA LYS A 296 -24.14 3.00 4.76
C LYS A 296 -24.08 2.53 3.30
N PRO A 297 -23.44 3.28 2.39
CA PRO A 297 -23.33 2.86 0.99
C PRO A 297 -22.43 1.64 0.87
N LEU A 298 -22.86 0.68 0.05
CA LEU A 298 -22.06 -0.49 -0.31
C LEU A 298 -21.21 -0.18 -1.54
N LEU A 299 -20.03 -0.80 -1.62
CA LEU A 299 -19.19 -0.73 -2.81
C LEU A 299 -19.86 -1.52 -3.94
N ARG A 300 -20.41 -0.83 -4.94
CA ARG A 300 -21.13 -1.43 -6.08
C ARG A 300 -20.49 -1.02 -7.39
N GLU A 301 -20.53 -1.92 -8.38
CA GLU A 301 -20.09 -1.64 -9.73
C GLU A 301 -21.07 -0.67 -10.40
N THR A 302 -20.56 0.47 -10.84
CA THR A 302 -21.31 1.53 -11.52
C THR A 302 -21.04 1.55 -13.01
N GLU A 303 -19.81 1.18 -13.38
CA GLU A 303 -19.33 1.03 -14.76
C GLU A 303 -18.35 -0.14 -14.79
N HIS A 304 -17.96 -0.60 -15.98
CA HIS A 304 -17.08 -1.75 -16.11
C HIS A 304 -15.81 -1.62 -15.23
N LYS A 305 -15.70 -2.48 -14.21
CA LYS A 305 -14.60 -2.51 -13.23
C LYS A 305 -14.39 -1.20 -12.43
N HIS A 306 -15.43 -0.41 -12.30
CA HIS A 306 -15.45 0.78 -11.47
C HIS A 306 -16.52 0.63 -10.38
N PHE A 307 -16.07 0.60 -9.12
CA PHE A 307 -16.93 0.37 -7.95
C PHE A 307 -16.92 1.61 -7.06
N ILE A 308 -18.08 2.05 -6.62
CA ILE A 308 -18.25 3.26 -5.82
C ILE A 308 -19.18 2.98 -4.63
N ALA A 309 -18.74 3.38 -3.42
CA ALA A 309 -19.55 3.31 -2.20
C ALA A 309 -20.20 4.68 -1.92
N CYS A 310 -21.20 5.05 -2.72
CA CYS A 310 -21.91 6.32 -2.57
C CYS A 310 -23.40 6.15 -2.88
N ASN A 311 -24.28 6.67 -2.03
CA ASN A 311 -25.73 6.53 -2.19
C ASN A 311 -26.25 7.16 -3.50
N LYS A 312 -25.57 8.19 -4.04
CA LYS A 312 -25.93 8.80 -5.34
C LYS A 312 -25.67 7.90 -6.56
N PHE A 313 -24.80 6.92 -6.42
CA PHE A 313 -24.48 5.96 -7.50
C PHE A 313 -25.13 4.60 -7.27
N ASN A 314 -25.84 4.43 -6.15
CA ASN A 314 -26.47 3.17 -5.74
C ASN A 314 -28.01 3.19 -5.91
N SER A 315 -28.55 4.27 -6.51
CA SER A 315 -29.98 4.39 -6.88
C SER A 315 -30.31 3.70 -8.18
#